data_a3658fd503b28bbd669a853f35ce561e
#
_entry.id   a3658fd503b28bbd669a853f35ce561e
#
_cell.length_a   1.000
_cell.length_b   1.000
_cell.length_c   1.000
_cell.angle_alpha   90.00
_cell.angle_beta   90.00
_cell.angle_gamma   90.00
#
_symmetry.space_group_name_H-M   'P 1'
#
loop_
_entity.id
_entity.type
_entity.pdbx_description
1 polymer ?
#
loop_
_entity_poly.entity_id
_entity_poly.type
_entity_poly.pdbx_seq_one_letter_code
_entity_poly.pdbx_strand_id
1 'polypeptide(L)'
;MHLKPAAPPSLLRGAAYLRDLTSAVASAQRRVRLTALTVSRDALTSDLIDALIDAAARGVDVRVSADVFTYTAGSASMVGGAMPSRRRTSAAALDRDLRGAGGTMRWLGRETGLPFRGRTHTKLTVVDDVAWSFGGVNMDDPGVTNVDYMLRVEDAALADSLSSLHDAIAAEAPRERMPAQVLDHAVGRVLIDGGRPGESAIYAAALAWARRAESVLHVSQYCPTGPLGREVARRADGLWFNRPRQAAFANATLIASSMATTGHRTRYRREPYLHAKALVFTMPDGERVAITGSHNFVAAGVRLGTREIALETRDPHVIDQIERFHTEHVRAGARAPHTHGV
;
A
#
# COMPACT_ATOMS: atom_id res chain seq x y z
N MET A 1 -12.97 -19.16 29.21
CA MET A 1 -12.41 -17.85 28.85
C MET A 1 -13.15 -17.39 27.60
N HIS A 2 -14.16 -16.50 27.74
CA HIS A 2 -14.88 -15.98 26.58
C HIS A 2 -13.94 -15.03 25.85
N LEU A 3 -13.45 -15.44 24.70
CA LEU A 3 -12.73 -14.56 23.80
C LEU A 3 -13.71 -13.43 23.40
N LYS A 4 -13.35 -12.19 23.72
CA LYS A 4 -14.07 -11.02 23.24
C LYS A 4 -14.08 -11.12 21.71
N PRO A 5 -15.23 -11.01 21.03
CA PRO A 5 -15.24 -11.02 19.57
C PRO A 5 -14.31 -9.92 19.07
N ALA A 6 -13.44 -10.28 18.13
CA ALA A 6 -12.52 -9.33 17.52
C ALA A 6 -13.32 -8.16 16.94
N ALA A 7 -12.84 -6.94 17.13
CA ALA A 7 -13.48 -5.78 16.53
C ALA A 7 -13.46 -5.92 14.98
N PRO A 8 -14.53 -5.55 14.28
CA PRO A 8 -14.54 -5.64 12.84
C PRO A 8 -13.43 -4.76 12.25
N PRO A 9 -12.84 -5.16 11.09
CA PRO A 9 -11.80 -4.38 10.42
C PRO A 9 -12.27 -2.95 10.14
N SER A 10 -11.40 -1.97 10.30
CA SER A 10 -11.72 -0.56 10.05
C SER A 10 -10.80 0.06 9.00
N LEU A 11 -11.40 0.79 8.05
CA LEU A 11 -10.69 1.54 7.03
C LEU A 11 -10.30 2.91 7.58
N LEU A 12 -9.01 3.17 7.66
CA LEU A 12 -8.44 4.42 8.17
C LEU A 12 -7.73 5.17 7.04
N ARG A 13 -8.14 6.42 6.82
CA ARG A 13 -7.46 7.32 5.86
C ARG A 13 -6.17 7.88 6.43
N GLY A 14 -5.24 8.30 5.57
CA GLY A 14 -3.87 8.70 5.88
C GLY A 14 -3.65 9.38 7.25
N ALA A 15 -4.29 10.53 7.53
CA ALA A 15 -4.12 11.22 8.80
C ALA A 15 -4.74 10.47 10.01
N ALA A 16 -5.89 9.81 9.82
CA ALA A 16 -6.50 8.99 10.87
C ALA A 16 -5.66 7.75 11.14
N TYR A 17 -5.18 7.08 10.08
CA TYR A 17 -4.25 5.98 10.18
C TYR A 17 -2.98 6.38 10.95
N LEU A 18 -2.36 7.50 10.58
CA LEU A 18 -1.13 7.95 11.23
C LEU A 18 -1.32 8.18 12.73
N ARG A 19 -2.42 8.87 13.13
CA ARG A 19 -2.70 9.10 14.56
C ARG A 19 -2.95 7.82 15.32
N ASP A 20 -3.76 6.90 14.77
CA ASP A 20 -4.08 5.61 15.39
C ASP A 20 -2.82 4.77 15.55
N LEU A 21 -1.99 4.67 14.51
CA LEU A 21 -0.73 3.95 14.54
C LEU A 21 0.27 4.56 15.54
N THR A 22 0.42 5.90 15.57
CA THR A 22 1.32 6.58 16.51
C THR A 22 0.92 6.28 17.96
N SER A 23 -0.39 6.33 18.26
CA SER A 23 -0.91 5.98 19.58
C SER A 23 -0.64 4.51 19.93
N ALA A 24 -0.83 3.60 19.00
CA ALA A 24 -0.56 2.18 19.20
C ALA A 24 0.93 1.91 19.44
N VAL A 25 1.82 2.53 18.67
CA VAL A 25 3.29 2.39 18.86
C VAL A 25 3.73 2.98 20.20
N ALA A 26 3.17 4.12 20.61
CA ALA A 26 3.47 4.71 21.92
C ALA A 26 3.10 3.80 23.09
N SER A 27 2.05 2.97 22.93
CA SER A 27 1.57 2.00 23.94
C SER A 27 2.06 0.57 23.74
N ALA A 28 2.87 0.32 22.71
CA ALA A 28 3.38 -1.02 22.39
C ALA A 28 4.13 -1.67 23.56
N GLN A 29 3.88 -2.98 23.76
CA GLN A 29 4.43 -3.74 24.88
C GLN A 29 5.44 -4.82 24.44
N ARG A 30 5.28 -5.39 23.24
CA ARG A 30 6.07 -6.57 22.80
C ARG A 30 6.85 -6.31 21.52
N ARG A 31 6.15 -5.89 20.48
CA ARG A 31 6.75 -5.79 19.14
C ARG A 31 6.13 -4.69 18.30
N VAL A 32 6.96 -4.11 17.42
CA VAL A 32 6.53 -3.31 16.27
C VAL A 32 7.23 -3.83 15.02
N ARG A 33 6.47 -4.10 13.97
CA ARG A 33 6.96 -4.45 12.63
C ARG A 33 6.43 -3.44 11.64
N LEU A 34 7.28 -2.76 10.90
CA LEU A 34 6.87 -1.80 9.88
C LEU A 34 7.59 -2.08 8.58
N THR A 35 6.84 -2.31 7.51
CA THR A 35 7.36 -2.40 6.13
C THR A 35 6.64 -1.39 5.25
N ALA A 36 7.37 -0.55 4.54
CA ALA A 36 6.82 0.39 3.57
C ALA A 36 7.81 0.65 2.42
N LEU A 37 7.30 1.18 1.29
CA LEU A 37 8.16 1.63 0.19
C LEU A 37 8.99 2.85 0.62
N THR A 38 8.36 3.81 1.32
CA THR A 38 9.03 5.00 1.85
C THR A 38 8.75 5.15 3.34
N VAL A 39 9.82 5.46 4.10
CA VAL A 39 9.76 5.82 5.51
C VAL A 39 10.68 7.02 5.70
N SER A 40 10.14 8.14 6.16
CA SER A 40 10.91 9.36 6.35
C SER A 40 10.38 10.14 7.56
N ARG A 41 11.28 10.89 8.21
CA ARG A 41 10.92 11.83 9.26
C ARG A 41 10.57 13.16 8.59
N ASP A 42 9.31 13.30 8.20
CA ASP A 42 8.75 14.51 7.60
C ASP A 42 7.87 15.25 8.62
N ALA A 43 7.25 16.34 8.24
CA ALA A 43 6.44 17.15 9.16
C ALA A 43 5.27 16.39 9.78
N LEU A 44 4.58 15.55 9.00
CA LEU A 44 3.44 14.76 9.47
C LEU A 44 3.85 13.47 10.16
N THR A 45 5.00 12.88 9.81
CA THR A 45 5.43 11.57 10.28
C THR A 45 6.42 11.62 11.45
N SER A 46 6.87 12.80 11.85
CA SER A 46 7.83 12.98 12.96
C SER A 46 7.40 12.30 14.25
N ASP A 47 6.14 12.49 14.68
CA ASP A 47 5.62 11.92 15.92
C ASP A 47 5.61 10.38 15.89
N LEU A 48 5.31 9.77 14.74
CA LEU A 48 5.40 8.32 14.58
C LEU A 48 6.86 7.84 14.68
N ILE A 49 7.79 8.54 14.05
CA ILE A 49 9.22 8.19 14.11
C ILE A 49 9.74 8.31 15.56
N ASP A 50 9.36 9.35 16.27
CA ASP A 50 9.72 9.52 17.68
C ASP A 50 9.12 8.40 18.54
N ALA A 51 7.85 8.07 18.33
CA ALA A 51 7.20 6.95 19.03
C ALA A 51 7.89 5.59 18.77
N LEU A 52 8.38 5.34 17.54
CA LEU A 52 9.16 4.13 17.21
C LEU A 52 10.49 4.07 17.97
N ILE A 53 11.21 5.18 18.05
CA ILE A 53 12.47 5.30 18.79
C ILE A 53 12.23 5.12 20.27
N ASP A 54 11.21 5.78 20.83
CA ASP A 54 10.85 5.66 22.25
C ASP A 54 10.39 4.24 22.60
N ALA A 55 9.63 3.57 21.71
CA ALA A 55 9.25 2.17 21.91
C ALA A 55 10.48 1.25 21.96
N ALA A 56 11.43 1.44 21.04
CA ALA A 56 12.70 0.70 21.05
C ALA A 56 13.51 0.95 22.35
N ALA A 57 13.59 2.22 22.79
CA ALA A 57 14.26 2.59 24.05
C ALA A 57 13.60 1.96 25.30
N ARG A 58 12.29 1.71 25.26
CA ARG A 58 11.55 0.97 26.30
C ARG A 58 11.80 -0.55 26.26
N GLY A 59 12.54 -1.06 25.28
CA GLY A 59 12.81 -2.50 25.11
C GLY A 59 11.78 -3.25 24.26
N VAL A 60 10.88 -2.55 23.56
CA VAL A 60 9.98 -3.17 22.58
C VAL A 60 10.81 -3.63 21.38
N ASP A 61 10.54 -4.83 20.83
CA ASP A 61 11.21 -5.32 19.62
C ASP A 61 10.72 -4.58 18.37
N VAL A 62 11.35 -3.44 18.08
CA VAL A 62 11.02 -2.56 16.95
C VAL A 62 11.88 -2.88 15.74
N ARG A 63 11.25 -3.32 14.64
CA ARG A 63 11.91 -3.60 13.37
C ARG A 63 11.23 -2.85 12.24
N VAL A 64 12.01 -2.03 11.53
CA VAL A 64 11.56 -1.24 10.39
C VAL A 64 12.28 -1.71 9.12
N SER A 65 11.52 -1.98 8.07
CA SER A 65 12.03 -2.29 6.73
C SER A 65 11.51 -1.27 5.72
N ALA A 66 12.41 -0.56 5.04
CA ALA A 66 12.05 0.41 4.02
C ALA A 66 12.82 0.15 2.73
N ASP A 67 12.18 0.39 1.58
CA ASP A 67 12.88 0.31 0.29
C ASP A 67 13.81 1.52 0.12
N VAL A 68 14.96 1.31 -0.49
CA VAL A 68 15.92 2.36 -0.84
C VAL A 68 15.31 3.46 -1.73
N PHE A 69 14.14 3.22 -2.29
CA PHE A 69 13.34 4.21 -2.99
C PHE A 69 13.06 5.44 -2.10
N THR A 70 13.02 5.27 -0.79
CA THR A 70 12.86 6.36 0.19
C THR A 70 13.78 7.54 -0.09
N TYR A 71 15.07 7.28 -0.35
CA TYR A 71 16.05 8.33 -0.60
C TYR A 71 16.45 8.51 -2.06
N THR A 72 15.91 7.70 -2.97
CA THR A 72 16.12 7.84 -4.42
C THR A 72 14.93 8.49 -5.12
N ALA A 73 13.73 8.42 -4.54
CA ALA A 73 12.52 8.99 -5.10
C ALA A 73 12.61 10.51 -5.24
N GLY A 74 12.44 11.00 -6.47
CA GLY A 74 12.43 12.44 -6.77
C GLY A 74 13.80 13.08 -7.00
N SER A 75 14.90 12.34 -6.91
CA SER A 75 16.19 12.85 -7.38
C SER A 75 16.37 12.51 -8.87
N ALA A 76 16.68 13.51 -9.68
CA ALA A 76 17.17 13.33 -11.05
C ALA A 76 18.51 12.56 -11.09
N SER A 77 19.06 12.16 -9.96
CA SER A 77 20.31 11.44 -9.77
C SER A 77 20.21 9.93 -9.95
N MET A 78 19.30 9.47 -10.81
CA MET A 78 19.41 8.11 -11.37
C MET A 78 20.57 8.00 -12.37
N VAL A 79 21.25 9.10 -12.67
CA VAL A 79 22.47 9.16 -13.46
C VAL A 79 23.58 9.75 -12.60
N GLY A 80 24.50 8.92 -12.23
CA GLY A 80 25.75 9.09 -11.52
C GLY A 80 26.15 10.47 -10.99
N GLY A 81 26.38 10.54 -9.69
CA GLY A 81 26.99 11.71 -9.05
C GLY A 81 26.24 12.09 -7.78
N ALA A 82 26.56 11.44 -6.69
CA ALA A 82 25.86 11.55 -5.42
C ALA A 82 26.18 12.86 -4.70
N MET A 83 25.39 13.89 -4.91
CA MET A 83 25.20 14.89 -3.83
C MET A 83 24.30 14.27 -2.74
N PRO A 84 24.63 14.41 -1.44
CA PRO A 84 23.76 13.93 -0.36
C PRO A 84 22.44 14.66 -0.43
N SER A 85 21.38 14.00 -0.90
CA SER A 85 20.04 14.60 -0.86
C SER A 85 19.60 14.72 0.60
N ARG A 86 18.79 15.73 0.93
CA ARG A 86 18.18 15.87 2.29
C ARG A 86 17.50 14.60 2.74
N ARG A 87 16.84 13.88 1.83
CA ARG A 87 16.20 12.58 2.10
C ARG A 87 17.20 11.51 2.50
N ARG A 88 18.37 11.46 1.87
CA ARG A 88 19.43 10.50 2.21
C ARG A 88 20.02 10.75 3.60
N THR A 89 20.21 12.02 3.93
CA THR A 89 20.68 12.43 5.26
C THR A 89 19.63 12.12 6.34
N SER A 90 18.36 12.39 6.08
CA SER A 90 17.24 12.09 6.98
C SER A 90 17.10 10.57 7.19
N ALA A 91 17.20 9.76 6.12
CA ALA A 91 17.14 8.31 6.21
C ALA A 91 18.31 7.73 7.02
N ALA A 92 19.50 8.26 6.86
CA ALA A 92 20.66 7.85 7.64
C ALA A 92 20.57 8.25 9.11
N ALA A 93 19.96 9.40 9.40
CA ALA A 93 19.67 9.83 10.78
C ALA A 93 18.65 8.89 11.43
N LEU A 94 17.53 8.59 10.76
CA LEU A 94 16.53 7.66 11.25
C LEU A 94 17.13 6.27 11.56
N ASP A 95 17.95 5.72 10.65
CA ASP A 95 18.60 4.41 10.85
C ASP A 95 19.49 4.44 12.11
N ARG A 96 20.31 5.49 12.26
CA ARG A 96 21.20 5.65 13.41
C ARG A 96 20.42 5.80 14.73
N ASP A 97 19.40 6.67 14.74
CA ASP A 97 18.63 6.99 15.93
C ASP A 97 17.83 5.76 16.41
N LEU A 98 17.20 5.03 15.49
CA LEU A 98 16.45 3.81 15.80
C LEU A 98 17.38 2.70 16.34
N ARG A 99 18.55 2.50 15.72
CA ARG A 99 19.56 1.52 16.20
C ARG A 99 20.15 1.92 17.54
N GLY A 100 20.40 3.21 17.74
CA GLY A 100 20.87 3.75 19.00
C GLY A 100 19.91 3.51 20.17
N ALA A 101 18.62 3.45 19.87
CA ALA A 101 17.55 3.11 20.82
C ALA A 101 17.32 1.58 21.01
N GLY A 102 18.06 0.71 20.30
CA GLY A 102 17.91 -0.75 20.39
C GLY A 102 17.00 -1.37 19.32
N GLY A 103 16.40 -0.58 18.45
CA GLY A 103 15.61 -1.05 17.32
C GLY A 103 16.46 -1.49 16.12
N THR A 104 15.81 -1.98 15.07
CA THR A 104 16.50 -2.35 13.82
C THR A 104 15.89 -1.65 12.60
N MET A 105 16.77 -1.20 11.69
CA MET A 105 16.39 -0.65 10.39
C MET A 105 17.01 -1.48 9.27
N ARG A 106 16.19 -1.91 8.31
CA ARG A 106 16.61 -2.65 7.12
C ARG A 106 16.25 -1.88 5.85
N TRP A 107 17.27 -1.63 5.03
CA TRP A 107 17.08 -1.04 3.71
C TRP A 107 17.00 -2.13 2.64
N LEU A 108 15.83 -2.24 1.99
CA LEU A 108 15.52 -3.25 0.99
C LEU A 108 15.79 -2.71 -0.42
N GLY A 109 16.06 -3.61 -1.38
CA GLY A 109 16.18 -3.25 -2.79
C GLY A 109 17.51 -2.61 -3.20
N ARG A 110 18.57 -2.69 -2.37
CA ARG A 110 19.92 -2.20 -2.70
C ARG A 110 20.58 -2.96 -3.84
N GLU A 111 20.23 -4.22 -4.00
CA GLU A 111 20.83 -5.19 -4.89
C GLU A 111 20.34 -5.12 -6.33
N THR A 112 19.31 -4.34 -6.59
CA THR A 112 18.77 -4.19 -7.94
C THR A 112 19.33 -2.92 -8.57
N GLY A 113 20.21 -3.07 -9.57
CA GLY A 113 20.76 -1.94 -10.33
C GLY A 113 19.72 -1.18 -11.17
N LEU A 114 18.48 -1.69 -11.25
CA LEU A 114 17.38 -1.08 -11.98
C LEU A 114 16.35 -0.47 -11.02
N PRO A 115 16.00 0.82 -11.20
CA PRO A 115 15.15 1.56 -10.27
C PRO A 115 13.77 0.97 -10.01
N PHE A 116 13.23 0.25 -10.98
CA PHE A 116 11.86 -0.29 -10.92
C PHE A 116 11.81 -1.81 -10.71
N ARG A 117 12.95 -2.52 -10.72
CA ARG A 117 12.99 -3.97 -10.57
C ARG A 117 13.19 -4.38 -9.12
N GLY A 118 12.41 -5.35 -8.66
CA GLY A 118 12.58 -5.95 -7.33
C GLY A 118 12.28 -4.98 -6.19
N ARG A 119 11.40 -3.99 -6.38
CA ARG A 119 11.00 -3.06 -5.33
C ARG A 119 10.12 -3.73 -4.31
N THR A 120 10.22 -3.29 -3.06
CA THR A 120 9.31 -3.69 -1.99
C THR A 120 8.20 -2.67 -1.88
N HIS A 121 7.05 -3.01 -2.42
CA HIS A 121 5.86 -2.17 -2.39
C HIS A 121 4.84 -2.62 -1.33
N THR A 122 5.16 -3.70 -0.63
CA THR A 122 4.41 -4.18 0.55
C THR A 122 4.29 -3.07 1.58
N LYS A 123 3.09 -2.88 2.11
CA LYS A 123 2.78 -1.97 3.20
C LYS A 123 2.08 -2.73 4.29
N LEU A 124 2.79 -2.91 5.39
CA LEU A 124 2.26 -3.52 6.58
C LEU A 124 2.89 -2.88 7.82
N THR A 125 2.08 -2.73 8.85
CA THR A 125 2.56 -2.44 10.19
C THR A 125 1.84 -3.35 11.16
N VAL A 126 2.58 -3.91 12.11
CA VAL A 126 2.03 -4.71 13.21
C VAL A 126 2.52 -4.08 14.51
N VAL A 127 1.61 -3.85 15.43
CA VAL A 127 1.90 -3.47 16.80
C VAL A 127 1.18 -4.47 17.71
N ASP A 128 1.95 -5.27 18.43
CA ASP A 128 1.45 -6.36 19.26
C ASP A 128 0.51 -7.32 18.50
N ASP A 129 -0.79 -7.26 18.73
CA ASP A 129 -1.81 -8.13 18.11
C ASP A 129 -2.69 -7.39 17.10
N VAL A 130 -2.32 -6.15 16.73
CA VAL A 130 -3.05 -5.32 15.76
C VAL A 130 -2.21 -5.14 14.52
N ALA A 131 -2.86 -5.29 13.36
CA ALA A 131 -2.26 -5.11 12.07
C ALA A 131 -2.89 -3.93 11.31
N TRP A 132 -2.05 -3.15 10.63
CA TRP A 132 -2.44 -2.16 9.61
C TRP A 132 -1.82 -2.56 8.30
N SER A 133 -2.65 -2.96 7.33
CA SER A 133 -2.19 -3.41 6.02
C SER A 133 -3.28 -3.22 4.97
N PHE A 134 -3.11 -3.82 3.81
CA PHE A 134 -4.09 -3.94 2.73
C PHE A 134 -4.58 -2.59 2.16
N GLY A 135 -3.71 -1.60 2.23
CA GLY A 135 -3.86 -0.29 1.60
C GLY A 135 -2.55 0.19 0.99
N GLY A 136 -2.45 1.46 0.65
CA GLY A 136 -1.31 1.99 -0.08
C GLY A 136 -0.49 3.06 0.66
N VAL A 137 -0.86 3.45 1.90
CA VAL A 137 -0.22 4.58 2.60
C VAL A 137 1.24 4.30 2.88
N ASN A 138 2.11 5.22 2.46
CA ASN A 138 3.53 5.25 2.82
C ASN A 138 3.76 6.15 4.04
N MET A 139 4.93 6.00 4.68
CA MET A 139 5.33 6.76 5.88
C MET A 139 6.16 7.98 5.50
N ASP A 140 5.57 8.88 4.71
CA ASP A 140 6.09 10.18 4.33
C ASP A 140 4.92 11.15 4.10
N ASP A 141 5.16 12.45 4.09
CA ASP A 141 4.10 13.45 3.96
C ASP A 141 3.23 13.24 2.71
N PRO A 142 3.78 12.98 1.51
CA PRO A 142 2.97 12.64 0.35
C PRO A 142 2.12 11.38 0.55
N GLY A 143 2.66 10.34 1.18
CA GLY A 143 1.96 9.10 1.45
C GLY A 143 0.73 9.31 2.33
N VAL A 144 0.87 10.11 3.38
CA VAL A 144 -0.21 10.43 4.35
C VAL A 144 -1.28 11.33 3.74
N THR A 145 -0.91 12.24 2.83
CA THR A 145 -1.83 13.22 2.23
C THR A 145 -2.55 12.74 0.97
N ASN A 146 -2.08 11.67 0.35
CA ASN A 146 -2.73 11.07 -0.81
C ASN A 146 -4.16 10.60 -0.51
N VAL A 147 -4.98 10.45 -1.55
CA VAL A 147 -6.27 9.76 -1.46
C VAL A 147 -6.00 8.26 -1.34
N ASP A 148 -5.87 7.81 -0.11
CA ASP A 148 -5.48 6.44 0.24
C ASP A 148 -6.00 6.04 1.63
N TYR A 149 -5.84 4.76 1.98
CA TYR A 149 -6.23 4.21 3.27
C TYR A 149 -5.37 3.01 3.65
N MET A 150 -5.51 2.58 4.92
CA MET A 150 -5.08 1.27 5.44
C MET A 150 -6.25 0.61 6.14
N LEU A 151 -6.31 -0.72 6.11
CA LEU A 151 -7.21 -1.49 6.96
C LEU A 151 -6.51 -1.78 8.29
N ARG A 152 -7.18 -1.48 9.40
CA ARG A 152 -6.81 -1.87 10.76
C ARG A 152 -7.58 -3.13 11.14
N VAL A 153 -6.87 -4.15 11.57
CA VAL A 153 -7.44 -5.45 11.95
C VAL A 153 -6.89 -5.88 13.30
N GLU A 154 -7.76 -6.14 14.26
CA GLU A 154 -7.41 -6.71 15.58
C GLU A 154 -7.55 -8.23 15.50
N ASP A 155 -6.46 -8.91 15.13
CA ASP A 155 -6.39 -10.37 15.02
C ASP A 155 -4.95 -10.83 15.26
N ALA A 156 -4.72 -11.53 16.36
CA ALA A 156 -3.40 -11.98 16.76
C ALA A 156 -2.78 -12.96 15.74
N ALA A 157 -3.58 -13.83 15.12
CA ALA A 157 -3.08 -14.81 14.14
C ALA A 157 -2.64 -14.09 12.85
N LEU A 158 -3.41 -13.09 12.40
CA LEU A 158 -3.02 -12.23 11.29
C LEU A 158 -1.76 -11.42 11.62
N ALA A 159 -1.70 -10.82 12.82
CA ALA A 159 -0.56 -10.05 13.28
C ALA A 159 0.72 -10.90 13.33
N ASP A 160 0.63 -12.15 13.79
CA ASP A 160 1.74 -13.11 13.79
C ASP A 160 2.20 -13.48 12.38
N SER A 161 1.25 -13.75 11.48
CA SER A 161 1.54 -14.05 10.06
C SER A 161 2.22 -12.88 9.37
N LEU A 162 1.74 -11.65 9.58
CA LEU A 162 2.33 -10.44 8.98
C LEU A 162 3.69 -10.09 9.60
N SER A 163 3.89 -10.35 10.91
CA SER A 163 5.20 -10.22 11.56
C SER A 163 6.22 -11.19 10.95
N SER A 164 5.81 -12.45 10.75
CA SER A 164 6.64 -13.47 10.10
C SER A 164 6.97 -13.10 8.65
N LEU A 165 6.01 -12.54 7.91
CA LEU A 165 6.24 -12.02 6.56
C LEU A 165 7.26 -10.87 6.56
N HIS A 166 7.12 -9.90 7.49
CA HIS A 166 8.09 -8.83 7.67
C HIS A 166 9.51 -9.38 7.88
N ASP A 167 9.65 -10.31 8.82
CA ASP A 167 10.94 -10.89 9.19
C ASP A 167 11.53 -11.71 8.02
N ALA A 168 10.72 -12.44 7.26
CA ALA A 168 11.14 -13.16 6.06
C ALA A 168 11.63 -12.20 4.96
N ILE A 169 10.90 -11.12 4.67
CA ILE A 169 11.33 -10.09 3.71
C ILE A 169 12.65 -9.44 4.16
N ALA A 170 12.80 -9.17 5.46
CA ALA A 170 14.00 -8.56 6.02
C ALA A 170 15.21 -9.51 6.00
N ALA A 171 15.00 -10.82 6.14
CA ALA A 171 16.05 -11.84 6.12
C ALA A 171 16.48 -12.28 4.72
N GLU A 172 15.67 -11.98 3.69
CA GLU A 172 15.89 -12.45 2.33
C GLU A 172 17.25 -12.04 1.79
N ALA A 173 17.97 -13.01 1.22
CA ALA A 173 19.24 -12.74 0.56
C ALA A 173 19.03 -11.86 -0.68
N PRO A 174 20.01 -11.03 -1.08
CA PRO A 174 19.84 -10.04 -2.14
C PRO A 174 19.30 -10.56 -3.48
N ARG A 175 19.58 -11.79 -3.84
CA ARG A 175 19.16 -12.41 -5.11
C ARG A 175 18.00 -13.38 -4.99
N GLU A 176 17.65 -13.75 -3.78
CA GLU A 176 16.52 -14.65 -3.51
C GLU A 176 15.23 -13.85 -3.46
N ARG A 177 14.16 -14.44 -3.95
CA ARG A 177 12.82 -13.89 -3.93
C ARG A 177 11.85 -14.97 -3.48
N MET A 178 10.99 -14.62 -2.54
CA MET A 178 9.94 -15.52 -2.10
C MET A 178 8.97 -15.83 -3.23
N PRO A 179 8.38 -17.02 -3.28
CA PRO A 179 7.27 -17.31 -4.19
C PRO A 179 6.05 -16.47 -3.82
N ALA A 180 5.10 -16.38 -4.74
CA ALA A 180 3.77 -15.90 -4.42
C ALA A 180 3.08 -16.88 -3.45
N GLN A 181 2.34 -16.35 -2.48
CA GLN A 181 1.70 -17.13 -1.41
C GLN A 181 0.27 -16.65 -1.18
N VAL A 182 -0.56 -17.55 -0.64
CA VAL A 182 -1.91 -17.23 -0.16
C VAL A 182 -2.05 -17.82 1.23
N LEU A 183 -2.49 -17.00 2.18
CA LEU A 183 -2.73 -17.37 3.56
C LEU A 183 -4.19 -17.11 3.91
N ASP A 184 -4.85 -18.10 4.50
CA ASP A 184 -6.25 -17.97 4.92
C ASP A 184 -6.32 -17.42 6.35
N HIS A 185 -7.14 -16.37 6.53
CA HIS A 185 -7.43 -15.73 7.80
C HIS A 185 -8.93 -15.44 7.94
N ALA A 186 -9.39 -15.15 9.16
CA ALA A 186 -10.80 -14.86 9.42
C ALA A 186 -11.32 -13.66 8.60
N VAL A 187 -10.48 -12.66 8.34
CA VAL A 187 -10.83 -11.48 7.54
C VAL A 187 -10.88 -11.75 6.03
N GLY A 188 -10.32 -12.87 5.57
CA GLY A 188 -10.22 -13.26 4.16
C GLY A 188 -8.87 -13.88 3.81
N ARG A 189 -8.57 -13.96 2.52
CA ARG A 189 -7.29 -14.47 2.03
C ARG A 189 -6.27 -13.37 1.88
N VAL A 190 -5.13 -13.51 2.52
CA VAL A 190 -3.97 -12.63 2.34
C VAL A 190 -3.18 -13.13 1.14
N LEU A 191 -3.12 -12.31 0.10
CA LEU A 191 -2.40 -12.58 -1.14
C LEU A 191 -1.05 -11.87 -1.07
N ILE A 192 0.03 -12.60 -1.27
CA ILE A 192 1.41 -12.10 -1.15
C ILE A 192 2.16 -12.36 -2.44
N ASP A 193 2.67 -11.31 -3.06
CA ASP A 193 3.61 -11.41 -4.16
C ASP A 193 5.03 -11.31 -3.59
N GLY A 194 5.79 -12.38 -3.62
CA GLY A 194 7.09 -12.49 -2.99
C GLY A 194 8.24 -11.81 -3.77
N GLY A 195 7.94 -11.25 -4.94
CA GLY A 195 8.93 -10.53 -5.76
C GLY A 195 9.59 -11.36 -6.86
N ARG A 196 9.17 -12.60 -7.11
CA ARG A 196 9.63 -13.36 -8.28
C ARG A 196 9.02 -12.79 -9.56
N PRO A 197 9.84 -12.45 -10.58
CA PRO A 197 9.34 -11.96 -11.85
C PRO A 197 8.39 -12.95 -12.51
N GLY A 198 7.22 -12.45 -12.91
CA GLY A 198 6.19 -13.26 -13.57
C GLY A 198 5.23 -13.98 -12.62
N GLU A 199 5.50 -14.01 -11.31
CA GLU A 199 4.61 -14.60 -10.31
C GLU A 199 3.82 -13.51 -9.57
N SER A 200 2.48 -13.65 -9.51
CA SER A 200 1.62 -12.80 -8.70
C SER A 200 0.33 -13.53 -8.34
N ALA A 201 0.14 -13.80 -7.06
CA ALA A 201 -1.12 -14.32 -6.52
C ALA A 201 -2.21 -13.24 -6.61
N ILE A 202 -1.86 -11.98 -6.40
CA ILE A 202 -2.79 -10.84 -6.43
C ILE A 202 -3.36 -10.65 -7.84
N TYR A 203 -2.48 -10.57 -8.85
CA TYR A 203 -2.91 -10.38 -10.24
C TYR A 203 -3.70 -11.57 -10.77
N ALA A 204 -3.29 -12.80 -10.42
CA ALA A 204 -3.98 -14.03 -10.81
C ALA A 204 -5.38 -14.10 -10.22
N ALA A 205 -5.54 -13.82 -8.90
CA ALA A 205 -6.83 -13.79 -8.25
C ALA A 205 -7.73 -12.69 -8.84
N ALA A 206 -7.22 -11.47 -9.00
CA ALA A 206 -7.96 -10.37 -9.59
C ALA A 206 -8.45 -10.69 -11.01
N LEU A 207 -7.62 -11.31 -11.85
CA LEU A 207 -8.01 -11.73 -13.21
C LEU A 207 -9.07 -12.82 -13.20
N ALA A 208 -8.96 -13.79 -12.27
CA ALA A 208 -9.94 -14.87 -12.14
C ALA A 208 -11.32 -14.31 -11.74
N TRP A 209 -11.38 -13.40 -10.79
CA TRP A 209 -12.61 -12.73 -10.39
C TRP A 209 -13.17 -11.83 -11.50
N ALA A 210 -12.31 -11.01 -12.12
CA ALA A 210 -12.75 -10.11 -13.20
C ALA A 210 -13.41 -10.84 -14.37
N ARG A 211 -12.97 -12.06 -14.70
CA ARG A 211 -13.57 -12.87 -15.76
C ARG A 211 -14.98 -13.37 -15.46
N ARG A 212 -15.30 -13.56 -14.19
CA ARG A 212 -16.56 -14.10 -13.69
C ARG A 212 -17.55 -13.03 -13.28
N ALA A 213 -17.05 -11.83 -12.93
CA ALA A 213 -17.87 -10.74 -12.43
C ALA A 213 -18.86 -10.22 -13.48
N GLU A 214 -20.05 -9.84 -13.04
CA GLU A 214 -21.02 -9.05 -13.81
C GLU A 214 -20.55 -7.58 -13.88
N SER A 215 -20.14 -7.02 -12.74
CA SER A 215 -19.62 -5.66 -12.67
C SER A 215 -18.38 -5.55 -11.80
N VAL A 216 -17.57 -4.50 -12.04
CA VAL A 216 -16.32 -4.24 -11.30
C VAL A 216 -16.23 -2.77 -10.93
N LEU A 217 -16.09 -2.47 -9.63
CA LEU A 217 -15.61 -1.18 -9.17
C LEU A 217 -14.07 -1.18 -9.24
N HIS A 218 -13.48 -0.20 -9.91
CA HIS A 218 -12.03 -0.10 -10.10
C HIS A 218 -11.49 1.20 -9.52
N VAL A 219 -10.52 1.09 -8.61
CA VAL A 219 -9.71 2.22 -8.11
C VAL A 219 -8.25 1.80 -8.18
N SER A 220 -7.39 2.62 -8.79
CA SER A 220 -5.96 2.36 -8.85
C SER A 220 -5.18 3.66 -9.06
N GLN A 221 -3.89 3.61 -8.77
CA GLN A 221 -2.96 4.71 -9.06
C GLN A 221 -2.75 4.92 -10.56
N TYR A 222 -2.72 3.82 -11.32
CA TYR A 222 -2.38 3.81 -12.76
C TYR A 222 -3.54 3.35 -13.63
N CYS A 223 -3.44 3.68 -14.92
CA CYS A 223 -4.32 3.15 -15.95
C CYS A 223 -4.21 1.62 -16.01
N PRO A 224 -5.32 0.86 -15.90
CA PRO A 224 -5.27 -0.59 -15.97
C PRO A 224 -4.83 -1.09 -17.34
N THR A 225 -3.93 -2.08 -17.37
CA THR A 225 -3.33 -2.62 -18.59
C THR A 225 -3.31 -4.15 -18.59
N GLY A 226 -3.02 -4.75 -19.75
CA GLY A 226 -2.89 -6.19 -19.89
C GLY A 226 -4.21 -6.95 -19.83
N PRO A 227 -4.19 -8.26 -19.61
CA PRO A 227 -5.40 -9.09 -19.55
C PRO A 227 -6.40 -8.63 -18.50
N LEU A 228 -5.94 -8.37 -17.26
CA LEU A 228 -6.79 -7.86 -16.19
C LEU A 228 -7.41 -6.50 -16.53
N GLY A 229 -6.61 -5.56 -17.10
CA GLY A 229 -7.11 -4.26 -17.51
C GLY A 229 -8.23 -4.34 -18.55
N ARG A 230 -8.15 -5.29 -19.50
CA ARG A 230 -9.23 -5.53 -20.48
C ARG A 230 -10.51 -6.06 -19.83
N GLU A 231 -10.39 -7.01 -18.90
CA GLU A 231 -11.57 -7.56 -18.20
C GLU A 231 -12.24 -6.51 -17.31
N VAL A 232 -11.44 -5.74 -16.56
CA VAL A 232 -11.93 -4.63 -15.74
C VAL A 232 -12.63 -3.57 -16.58
N ALA A 233 -12.01 -3.14 -17.69
CA ALA A 233 -12.58 -2.09 -18.53
C ALA A 233 -13.90 -2.47 -19.21
N ARG A 234 -14.14 -3.76 -19.45
CA ARG A 234 -15.42 -4.23 -20.03
C ARG A 234 -16.56 -4.20 -19.02
N ARG A 235 -16.28 -4.33 -17.72
CA ARG A 235 -17.28 -4.54 -16.66
C ARG A 235 -17.38 -3.37 -15.69
N ALA A 236 -16.42 -2.44 -15.73
CA ALA A 236 -16.44 -1.28 -14.84
C ALA A 236 -17.35 -0.18 -15.40
N ASP A 237 -18.21 0.39 -14.55
CA ASP A 237 -18.98 1.60 -14.87
C ASP A 237 -18.08 2.79 -15.16
N GLY A 238 -16.86 2.73 -14.67
CA GLY A 238 -15.81 3.71 -14.91
C GLY A 238 -14.47 3.28 -14.33
N LEU A 239 -13.41 3.89 -14.84
CA LEU A 239 -12.07 3.67 -14.37
C LEU A 239 -11.61 4.89 -13.58
N TRP A 240 -11.20 4.70 -12.33
CA TRP A 240 -10.67 5.78 -11.50
C TRP A 240 -9.17 5.56 -11.29
N PHE A 241 -8.38 6.39 -11.96
CA PHE A 241 -6.91 6.46 -11.85
C PHE A 241 -6.43 7.90 -12.10
N ASN A 242 -5.19 8.22 -11.77
CA ASN A 242 -4.67 9.57 -11.92
C ASN A 242 -4.60 10.02 -13.39
N ARG A 243 -4.76 11.33 -13.60
CA ARG A 243 -4.40 11.96 -14.87
C ARG A 243 -2.88 12.18 -14.91
N PRO A 244 -2.23 12.16 -16.08
CA PRO A 244 -0.79 12.39 -16.19
C PRO A 244 -0.29 13.64 -15.43
N ARG A 245 -1.03 14.75 -15.52
CA ARG A 245 -0.69 16.03 -14.86
C ARG A 245 -0.64 15.99 -13.32
N GLN A 246 -1.22 14.97 -12.70
CA GLN A 246 -1.24 14.80 -11.23
C GLN A 246 -0.02 14.05 -10.71
N ALA A 247 0.76 13.45 -11.60
CA ALA A 247 1.85 12.57 -11.24
C ALA A 247 3.22 13.20 -11.53
N ALA A 248 4.25 12.77 -10.80
CA ALA A 248 5.62 13.08 -11.11
C ALA A 248 6.00 12.49 -12.49
N PHE A 249 6.99 13.08 -13.16
CA PHE A 249 7.34 12.82 -14.56
C PHE A 249 7.32 11.34 -14.98
N ALA A 250 7.99 10.46 -14.23
CA ALA A 250 8.03 9.04 -14.57
C ALA A 250 6.66 8.37 -14.51
N ASN A 251 5.87 8.65 -13.48
CA ASN A 251 4.52 8.14 -13.34
C ASN A 251 3.56 8.78 -14.36
N ALA A 252 3.75 10.07 -14.66
CA ALA A 252 2.97 10.78 -15.68
C ALA A 252 3.16 10.13 -17.07
N THR A 253 4.40 9.83 -17.44
CA THR A 253 4.74 9.14 -18.68
C THR A 253 4.13 7.74 -18.74
N LEU A 254 4.20 6.97 -17.65
CA LEU A 254 3.59 5.65 -17.56
C LEU A 254 2.06 5.72 -17.74
N ILE A 255 1.40 6.65 -17.07
CA ILE A 255 -0.05 6.85 -17.18
C ILE A 255 -0.43 7.26 -18.62
N ALA A 256 0.28 8.24 -19.18
CA ALA A 256 0.00 8.73 -20.52
C ALA A 256 0.18 7.64 -21.59
N SER A 257 1.29 6.89 -21.53
CA SER A 257 1.54 5.79 -22.47
C SER A 257 0.52 4.66 -22.33
N SER A 258 0.14 4.32 -21.10
CA SER A 258 -0.91 3.32 -20.85
C SER A 258 -2.27 3.77 -21.38
N MET A 259 -2.63 5.04 -21.21
CA MET A 259 -3.86 5.62 -21.78
C MET A 259 -3.84 5.61 -23.32
N ALA A 260 -2.69 5.94 -23.92
CA ALA A 260 -2.53 5.96 -25.38
C ALA A 260 -2.66 4.54 -25.97
N THR A 261 -2.04 3.54 -25.33
CA THR A 261 -2.04 2.15 -25.83
C THR A 261 -3.35 1.41 -25.59
N THR A 262 -4.10 1.75 -24.55
CA THR A 262 -5.36 1.08 -24.19
C THR A 262 -6.61 1.83 -24.65
N GLY A 263 -6.52 3.11 -24.92
CA GLY A 263 -7.67 3.98 -25.17
C GLY A 263 -8.47 4.33 -23.91
N HIS A 264 -8.09 3.81 -22.74
CA HIS A 264 -8.82 4.04 -21.50
C HIS A 264 -8.78 5.50 -21.06
N ARG A 265 -9.85 5.96 -20.42
CA ARG A 265 -9.99 7.31 -19.86
C ARG A 265 -10.38 7.21 -18.39
N THR A 266 -9.77 8.07 -17.56
CA THR A 266 -10.12 8.11 -16.14
C THR A 266 -11.33 8.99 -15.88
N ARG A 267 -12.18 8.56 -14.94
CA ARG A 267 -13.27 9.38 -14.35
C ARG A 267 -12.80 10.16 -13.12
N TYR A 268 -11.59 9.93 -12.61
CA TYR A 268 -11.05 10.68 -11.46
C TYR A 268 -10.81 12.14 -11.84
N ARG A 269 -11.45 13.07 -11.10
CA ARG A 269 -11.42 14.51 -11.40
C ARG A 269 -10.88 15.36 -10.25
N ARG A 270 -10.65 14.77 -9.07
CA ARG A 270 -10.13 15.50 -7.90
C ARG A 270 -8.66 15.86 -8.12
N GLU A 271 -8.20 16.91 -7.41
CA GLU A 271 -6.81 17.35 -7.49
C GLU A 271 -5.83 16.50 -6.64
N PRO A 272 -6.19 16.02 -5.41
CA PRO A 272 -5.27 15.19 -4.64
C PRO A 272 -4.92 13.91 -5.39
N TYR A 273 -3.67 13.45 -5.24
CA TYR A 273 -3.17 12.25 -5.91
C TYR A 273 -3.89 11.00 -5.40
N LEU A 274 -4.44 10.20 -6.30
CA LEU A 274 -5.09 8.94 -6.00
C LEU A 274 -4.04 7.84 -5.85
N HIS A 275 -3.96 7.27 -4.64
CA HIS A 275 -2.99 6.21 -4.37
C HIS A 275 -3.63 4.92 -3.83
N ALA A 276 -4.91 4.93 -3.51
CA ALA A 276 -5.68 3.73 -3.16
C ALA A 276 -5.76 2.73 -4.32
N LYS A 277 -5.78 1.43 -4.00
CA LYS A 277 -5.87 0.33 -4.96
C LYS A 277 -6.90 -0.68 -4.47
N ALA A 278 -8.02 -0.74 -5.16
CA ALA A 278 -9.10 -1.67 -4.86
C ALA A 278 -9.86 -2.10 -6.12
N LEU A 279 -10.25 -3.36 -6.14
CA LEU A 279 -11.24 -3.91 -7.05
C LEU A 279 -12.35 -4.51 -6.21
N VAL A 280 -13.61 -4.15 -6.49
CA VAL A 280 -14.77 -4.85 -5.94
C VAL A 280 -15.51 -5.48 -7.11
N PHE A 281 -15.69 -6.78 -7.02
CA PHE A 281 -16.34 -7.61 -8.03
C PHE A 281 -17.75 -7.95 -7.55
N THR A 282 -18.77 -7.69 -8.35
CA THR A 282 -20.13 -8.19 -8.13
C THR A 282 -20.37 -9.34 -9.07
N MET A 283 -20.75 -10.50 -8.52
CA MET A 283 -21.06 -11.71 -9.27
C MET A 283 -22.50 -11.69 -9.77
N PRO A 284 -22.85 -12.52 -10.78
CA PRO A 284 -24.23 -12.62 -11.30
C PRO A 284 -25.28 -13.04 -10.26
N ASP A 285 -24.86 -13.71 -9.19
CA ASP A 285 -25.73 -14.10 -8.05
C ASP A 285 -25.80 -13.04 -6.94
N GLY A 286 -25.14 -11.90 -7.16
CA GLY A 286 -25.09 -10.80 -6.19
C GLY A 286 -23.98 -10.93 -5.14
N GLU A 287 -23.21 -12.01 -5.12
CA GLU A 287 -22.03 -12.13 -4.26
C GLU A 287 -21.04 -10.99 -4.57
N ARG A 288 -20.46 -10.40 -3.52
CA ARG A 288 -19.41 -9.38 -3.69
C ARG A 288 -18.07 -9.90 -3.15
N VAL A 289 -17.00 -9.62 -3.89
CA VAL A 289 -15.62 -9.93 -3.49
C VAL A 289 -14.76 -8.69 -3.70
N ALA A 290 -13.96 -8.31 -2.71
CA ALA A 290 -12.99 -7.22 -2.85
C ALA A 290 -11.56 -7.75 -2.84
N ILE A 291 -10.71 -7.13 -3.66
CA ILE A 291 -9.24 -7.24 -3.54
C ILE A 291 -8.70 -5.83 -3.33
N THR A 292 -8.05 -5.61 -2.20
CA THR A 292 -7.47 -4.31 -1.83
C THR A 292 -6.07 -4.47 -1.25
N GLY A 293 -5.16 -3.54 -1.53
CA GLY A 293 -3.80 -3.64 -1.04
C GLY A 293 -2.81 -2.69 -1.70
N SER A 294 -1.57 -3.11 -1.77
CA SER A 294 -0.49 -2.31 -2.35
C SER A 294 -0.37 -2.42 -3.88
N HIS A 295 -0.92 -3.48 -4.49
CA HIS A 295 -0.74 -3.81 -5.89
C HIS A 295 -1.55 -2.90 -6.83
N ASN A 296 -0.90 -2.34 -7.84
CA ASN A 296 -1.51 -1.40 -8.80
C ASN A 296 -2.31 -2.06 -9.94
N PHE A 297 -2.51 -3.37 -9.91
CA PHE A 297 -3.24 -4.16 -10.93
C PHE A 297 -2.69 -4.01 -12.36
N VAL A 298 -1.38 -3.75 -12.48
CA VAL A 298 -0.70 -3.60 -13.78
C VAL A 298 0.26 -4.76 -14.03
N ALA A 299 0.24 -5.31 -15.24
CA ALA A 299 1.08 -6.45 -15.62
C ALA A 299 2.59 -6.14 -15.57
N ALA A 300 2.98 -4.86 -15.65
CA ALA A 300 4.38 -4.46 -15.56
C ALA A 300 4.98 -4.76 -14.18
N GLY A 301 4.23 -4.51 -13.08
CA GLY A 301 4.67 -4.84 -11.71
C GLY A 301 4.96 -6.32 -11.54
N VAL A 302 4.10 -7.18 -12.09
CA VAL A 302 4.29 -8.63 -12.08
C VAL A 302 5.58 -9.04 -12.81
N ARG A 303 5.81 -8.50 -14.02
CA ARG A 303 7.03 -8.82 -14.80
C ARG A 303 8.31 -8.32 -14.14
N LEU A 304 8.25 -7.22 -13.40
CA LEU A 304 9.38 -6.63 -12.71
C LEU A 304 9.67 -7.30 -11.35
N GLY A 305 8.77 -8.14 -10.86
CA GLY A 305 8.93 -8.84 -9.58
C GLY A 305 8.87 -7.87 -8.39
N THR A 306 7.80 -7.09 -8.30
CA THR A 306 7.54 -6.23 -7.15
C THR A 306 6.95 -7.06 -6.02
N ARG A 307 7.42 -6.86 -4.77
CA ARG A 307 6.78 -7.43 -3.58
C ARG A 307 5.54 -6.62 -3.23
N GLU A 308 4.42 -7.30 -3.11
CA GLU A 308 3.11 -6.69 -2.85
C GLU A 308 2.32 -7.51 -1.82
N ILE A 309 1.34 -6.88 -1.21
CA ILE A 309 0.38 -7.54 -0.33
C ILE A 309 -1.04 -7.04 -0.62
N ALA A 310 -2.00 -7.93 -0.58
CA ALA A 310 -3.41 -7.59 -0.70
C ALA A 310 -4.29 -8.51 0.14
N LEU A 311 -5.47 -8.04 0.48
CA LEU A 311 -6.56 -8.81 1.06
C LEU A 311 -7.59 -9.10 -0.02
N GLU A 312 -7.94 -10.37 -0.18
CA GLU A 312 -9.14 -10.80 -0.88
C GLU A 312 -10.20 -11.15 0.18
N THR A 313 -11.33 -10.49 0.15
CA THR A 313 -12.35 -10.67 1.19
C THR A 313 -13.76 -10.67 0.61
N ARG A 314 -14.66 -11.37 1.29
CA ARG A 314 -16.11 -11.36 1.11
C ARG A 314 -16.84 -10.72 2.28
N ASP A 315 -16.10 -10.22 3.27
CA ASP A 315 -16.68 -9.54 4.42
C ASP A 315 -17.44 -8.29 3.95
N PRO A 316 -18.77 -8.24 4.10
CA PRO A 316 -19.57 -7.13 3.64
C PRO A 316 -19.20 -5.81 4.33
N HIS A 317 -18.77 -5.87 5.61
CA HIS A 317 -18.36 -4.70 6.35
C HIS A 317 -17.12 -4.02 5.73
N VAL A 318 -16.12 -4.82 5.31
CA VAL A 318 -14.92 -4.31 4.63
C VAL A 318 -15.27 -3.77 3.24
N ILE A 319 -16.10 -4.51 2.49
CA ILE A 319 -16.52 -4.12 1.14
C ILE A 319 -17.29 -2.79 1.17
N ASP A 320 -18.24 -2.66 2.08
CA ASP A 320 -19.03 -1.43 2.25
C ASP A 320 -18.17 -0.21 2.61
N GLN A 321 -17.11 -0.39 3.40
CA GLN A 321 -16.15 0.67 3.70
C GLN A 321 -15.36 1.09 2.46
N ILE A 322 -14.93 0.13 1.62
CA ILE A 322 -14.21 0.42 0.36
C ILE A 322 -15.14 1.17 -0.62
N GLU A 323 -16.38 0.74 -0.77
CA GLU A 323 -17.37 1.40 -1.64
C GLU A 323 -17.76 2.81 -1.14
N ARG A 324 -17.87 2.98 0.17
CA ARG A 324 -18.07 4.30 0.79
C ARG A 324 -16.86 5.20 0.55
N PHE A 325 -15.63 4.71 0.79
CA PHE A 325 -14.41 5.45 0.47
C PHE A 325 -14.37 5.87 -1.00
N HIS A 326 -14.71 4.97 -1.91
CA HIS A 326 -14.80 5.31 -3.33
C HIS A 326 -15.81 6.43 -3.57
N THR A 327 -17.01 6.32 -3.03
CA THR A 327 -18.09 7.31 -3.24
C THR A 327 -17.69 8.69 -2.70
N GLU A 328 -17.15 8.76 -1.49
CA GLU A 328 -16.87 10.01 -0.79
C GLU A 328 -15.54 10.66 -1.23
N HIS A 329 -14.53 9.85 -1.55
CA HIS A 329 -13.17 10.36 -1.74
C HIS A 329 -12.61 10.19 -3.14
N VAL A 330 -13.16 9.29 -3.95
CA VAL A 330 -12.71 9.05 -5.33
C VAL A 330 -13.72 9.60 -6.33
N ARG A 331 -14.99 9.24 -6.21
CA ARG A 331 -16.06 9.63 -7.15
C ARG A 331 -16.55 11.05 -6.90
N ALA A 332 -16.71 11.49 -5.66
CA ALA A 332 -17.22 12.81 -5.32
C ALA A 332 -16.28 13.92 -5.80
N GLY A 333 -16.69 14.65 -6.79
CA GLY A 333 -15.94 15.72 -7.42
C GLY A 333 -16.77 16.49 -8.43
N ALA A 334 -18.00 16.89 -8.03
CA ALA A 334 -18.65 18.04 -8.63
C ALA A 334 -18.89 19.05 -7.50
N ARG A 335 -18.43 20.26 -7.72
CA ARG A 335 -18.56 21.43 -6.84
C ARG A 335 -19.91 21.44 -6.12
N ALA A 336 -19.88 21.61 -4.79
CA ALA A 336 -20.97 22.31 -4.15
C ALA A 336 -21.13 23.66 -4.89
N PRO A 337 -22.34 24.05 -5.30
CA PRO A 337 -22.55 25.36 -5.89
C PRO A 337 -22.11 26.40 -4.85
N HIS A 338 -21.20 27.31 -5.24
CA HIS A 338 -20.98 28.54 -4.49
C HIS A 338 -22.34 29.25 -4.46
N THR A 339 -23.04 29.19 -3.35
CA THR A 339 -24.10 30.14 -3.04
C THR A 339 -23.39 31.49 -2.86
N HIS A 340 -23.36 32.27 -3.92
CA HIS A 340 -23.17 33.70 -3.79
C HIS A 340 -24.37 34.22 -3.02
N GLY A 341 -24.17 34.46 -1.72
CA GLY A 341 -25.07 35.31 -0.96
C GLY A 341 -25.00 36.72 -1.55
N VAL A 342 -26.15 37.22 -1.94
CA VAL A 342 -26.42 38.64 -2.26
C VAL A 342 -26.41 39.44 -0.98
#